data_9aa5827758aeb084e7789fd281b4c9a4
#
_entry.id   9aa5827758aeb084e7789fd281b4c9a4
#
_cell.length_a   1.000
_cell.length_b   1.000
_cell.length_c   1.000
_cell.angle_alpha   90.00
_cell.angle_beta   90.00
_cell.angle_gamma   90.00
#
_symmetry.space_group_name_H-M   'P 1'
#
loop_
_entity.id
_entity.type
_entity.pdbx_description
1 polymer ?
#
loop_
_entity_poly.entity_id
_entity_poly.type
_entity_poly.pdbx_seq_one_letter_code
_entity_poly.pdbx_strand_id
1 'polypeptide(L)'
;MDIIAKLTADKITSAQIAMDLNEAEEIISNGLTPILITSKILKDDDPFENSWSVTSDSIAAYIAHLLNAKLLIVTKVNGIYTHEPNVKGAKFIDMIDAKTLLNFEETSIDLMLPSLLLEFGTNCYIVNGMYPERVLSLINNAKESYNFDYTEIKGD
;
A
#
# COMPACT_ATOMS: atom_id res chain seq x y z
N MET A 1 -4.18 8.98 -10.68
CA MET A 1 -4.85 8.30 -9.55
C MET A 1 -6.34 8.62 -9.49
N ASP A 2 -6.76 9.88 -9.50
CA ASP A 2 -8.17 10.30 -9.31
C ASP A 2 -9.19 9.70 -10.28
N ILE A 3 -8.82 9.53 -11.57
CA ILE A 3 -9.72 8.90 -12.56
C ILE A 3 -10.01 7.44 -12.16
N ILE A 4 -8.98 6.72 -11.72
CA ILE A 4 -9.15 5.33 -11.26
C ILE A 4 -9.98 5.29 -9.98
N ALA A 5 -9.76 6.21 -9.05
CA ALA A 5 -10.57 6.32 -7.82
C ALA A 5 -12.06 6.47 -8.14
N LYS A 6 -12.42 7.38 -9.07
CA LYS A 6 -13.81 7.60 -9.51
C LYS A 6 -14.39 6.35 -10.19
N LEU A 7 -13.63 5.70 -11.09
CA LEU A 7 -14.07 4.47 -11.74
C LEU A 7 -14.27 3.33 -10.73
N THR A 8 -13.44 3.25 -9.69
CA THR A 8 -13.55 2.24 -8.65
C THR A 8 -14.80 2.48 -7.81
N ALA A 9 -15.06 3.72 -7.40
CA ALA A 9 -16.25 4.08 -6.64
C ALA A 9 -17.55 3.77 -7.42
N ASP A 10 -17.57 4.00 -8.73
CA ASP A 10 -18.71 3.66 -9.59
C ASP A 10 -19.02 2.15 -9.67
N LYS A 11 -18.03 1.30 -9.42
CA LYS A 11 -18.16 -0.16 -9.54
C LYS A 11 -18.47 -0.87 -8.23
N ILE A 12 -18.23 -0.22 -7.10
CA ILE A 12 -18.35 -0.83 -5.77
C ILE A 12 -19.50 -0.15 -5.02
N THR A 13 -20.61 -0.84 -4.85
CA THR A 13 -21.86 -0.30 -4.23
C THR A 13 -21.61 0.18 -2.78
N SER A 14 -20.67 -0.43 -2.05
CA SER A 14 -20.31 -0.04 -0.68
C SER A 14 -19.20 0.98 -0.62
N ALA A 15 -18.75 1.55 -1.75
CA ALA A 15 -17.70 2.54 -1.79
C ALA A 15 -18.25 3.94 -2.03
N GLN A 16 -17.60 4.93 -1.43
CA GLN A 16 -17.92 6.34 -1.59
C GLN A 16 -16.62 7.15 -1.74
N ILE A 17 -16.66 8.19 -2.59
CA ILE A 17 -15.53 9.11 -2.77
C ILE A 17 -15.36 9.96 -1.53
N ALA A 18 -14.10 10.13 -1.08
CA ALA A 18 -13.70 11.09 -0.06
C ALA A 18 -12.70 12.09 -0.64
N MET A 19 -12.94 13.37 -0.41
CA MET A 19 -12.10 14.48 -0.88
C MET A 19 -11.06 14.91 0.17
N ASP A 20 -11.29 14.56 1.44
CA ASP A 20 -10.40 14.78 2.57
C ASP A 20 -10.48 13.63 3.58
N LEU A 21 -9.64 13.68 4.62
CA LEU A 21 -9.57 12.63 5.63
C LEU A 21 -10.78 12.60 6.56
N ASN A 22 -11.43 13.75 6.83
CA ASN A 22 -12.62 13.79 7.67
C ASN A 22 -13.80 13.12 6.96
N GLU A 23 -13.99 13.38 5.66
CA GLU A 23 -14.97 12.66 4.84
C GLU A 23 -14.69 11.15 4.82
N ALA A 24 -13.42 10.75 4.77
CA ALA A 24 -13.07 9.33 4.82
C ALA A 24 -13.47 8.67 6.14
N GLU A 25 -13.22 9.32 7.27
CA GLU A 25 -13.66 8.85 8.59
C GLU A 25 -15.18 8.77 8.73
N GLU A 26 -15.91 9.75 8.20
CA GLU A 26 -17.37 9.74 8.17
C GLU A 26 -17.90 8.56 7.34
N ILE A 27 -17.34 8.31 6.16
CA ILE A 27 -17.72 7.18 5.30
C ILE A 27 -17.49 5.85 6.04
N ILE A 28 -16.35 5.69 6.72
CA ILE A 28 -16.04 4.50 7.52
C ILE A 28 -17.05 4.34 8.66
N SER A 29 -17.40 5.43 9.36
CA SER A 29 -18.36 5.38 10.48
C SER A 29 -19.75 4.93 10.03
N ASN A 30 -20.12 5.18 8.77
CA ASN A 30 -21.34 4.72 8.13
C ASN A 30 -21.26 3.28 7.58
N GLY A 31 -20.14 2.57 7.82
CA GLY A 31 -19.92 1.19 7.36
C GLY A 31 -19.64 1.07 5.86
N LEU A 32 -19.22 2.15 5.21
CA LEU A 32 -18.83 2.20 3.81
C LEU A 32 -17.32 2.24 3.65
N THR A 33 -16.87 2.01 2.42
CA THR A 33 -15.43 2.03 2.07
C THR A 33 -15.08 3.36 1.38
N PRO A 34 -14.23 4.21 1.97
CA PRO A 34 -13.81 5.45 1.33
C PRO A 34 -12.85 5.17 0.18
N ILE A 35 -13.06 5.83 -0.95
CA ILE A 35 -12.14 5.90 -2.07
C ILE A 35 -11.57 7.31 -2.14
N LEU A 36 -10.30 7.45 -1.80
CA LEU A 36 -9.66 8.75 -1.62
C LEU A 36 -9.31 9.42 -2.97
N ILE A 37 -9.62 10.70 -3.11
CA ILE A 37 -9.11 11.54 -4.19
C ILE A 37 -7.79 12.17 -3.74
N THR A 38 -6.70 11.47 -3.99
CA THR A 38 -5.37 11.79 -3.45
C THR A 38 -4.87 13.17 -3.83
N SER A 39 -5.19 13.68 -5.04
CA SER A 39 -4.82 15.04 -5.45
C SER A 39 -5.49 16.13 -4.61
N LYS A 40 -6.59 15.84 -3.96
CA LYS A 40 -7.28 16.78 -3.06
C LYS A 40 -6.65 16.77 -1.68
N ILE A 41 -6.33 15.58 -1.18
CA ILE A 41 -5.71 15.39 0.13
C ILE A 41 -4.32 16.03 0.17
N LEU A 42 -3.53 15.85 -0.90
CA LEU A 42 -2.16 16.36 -1.01
C LEU A 42 -2.08 17.84 -1.48
N LYS A 43 -3.22 18.48 -1.78
CA LYS A 43 -3.22 19.82 -2.38
C LYS A 43 -2.57 20.88 -1.48
N ASP A 44 -2.86 20.81 -0.18
CA ASP A 44 -2.49 21.83 0.78
C ASP A 44 -1.25 21.44 1.62
N ASP A 45 -0.91 20.17 1.63
CA ASP A 45 0.23 19.61 2.37
C ASP A 45 0.81 18.43 1.59
N ASP A 46 1.54 18.74 0.52
CA ASP A 46 2.28 17.72 -0.26
C ASP A 46 3.70 17.59 0.30
N PRO A 47 4.01 16.51 1.05
CA PRO A 47 5.34 16.33 1.64
C PRO A 47 6.37 15.84 0.62
N PHE A 48 5.97 15.60 -0.62
CA PHE A 48 6.81 14.92 -1.60
C PHE A 48 7.45 15.88 -2.60
N GLU A 49 8.71 15.62 -2.89
CA GLU A 49 9.35 16.22 -4.07
C GLU A 49 8.78 15.62 -5.36
N ASN A 50 8.65 16.45 -6.40
CA ASN A 50 8.23 15.99 -7.73
C ASN A 50 9.30 15.09 -8.33
N SER A 51 9.17 13.79 -8.14
CA SER A 51 10.14 12.76 -8.51
C SER A 51 9.45 11.48 -8.94
N TRP A 52 10.08 10.73 -9.84
CA TRP A 52 9.65 9.36 -10.17
C TRP A 52 9.92 8.34 -9.05
N SER A 53 10.65 8.74 -8.00
CA SER A 53 10.85 7.92 -6.81
C SER A 53 9.59 7.81 -5.94
N VAL A 54 8.61 8.70 -6.14
CA VAL A 54 7.34 8.77 -5.42
C VAL A 54 6.21 8.36 -6.35
N THR A 55 5.50 7.30 -5.99
CA THR A 55 4.32 6.85 -6.72
C THR A 55 3.13 6.63 -5.77
N SER A 56 2.17 5.80 -6.18
CA SER A 56 1.01 5.45 -5.35
C SER A 56 1.36 4.81 -4.02
N ASP A 57 2.49 4.12 -3.93
CA ASP A 57 2.87 3.35 -2.75
C ASP A 57 3.31 4.29 -1.61
N SER A 58 4.17 5.24 -1.92
CA SER A 58 4.59 6.29 -0.99
C SER A 58 3.42 7.19 -0.56
N ILE A 59 2.55 7.56 -1.50
CA ILE A 59 1.33 8.33 -1.19
C ILE A 59 0.42 7.55 -0.26
N ALA A 60 0.24 6.24 -0.49
CA ALA A 60 -0.56 5.40 0.38
C ALA A 60 0.04 5.26 1.78
N ALA A 61 1.38 5.17 1.89
CA ALA A 61 2.07 5.13 3.18
C ALA A 61 1.86 6.42 3.99
N TYR A 62 1.98 7.58 3.34
CA TYR A 62 1.73 8.86 3.99
C TYR A 62 0.29 8.99 4.48
N ILE A 63 -0.69 8.65 3.64
CA ILE A 63 -2.11 8.68 4.02
C ILE A 63 -2.40 7.66 5.15
N ALA A 64 -1.82 6.47 5.08
CA ALA A 64 -1.96 5.47 6.15
C ALA A 64 -1.39 5.99 7.49
N HIS A 65 -0.26 6.72 7.46
CA HIS A 65 0.31 7.37 8.64
C HIS A 65 -0.67 8.42 9.22
N LEU A 66 -1.21 9.32 8.38
CA LEU A 66 -2.17 10.35 8.82
C LEU A 66 -3.45 9.75 9.44
N LEU A 67 -3.91 8.63 8.92
CA LEU A 67 -5.09 7.89 9.42
C LEU A 67 -4.76 6.92 10.56
N ASN A 68 -3.50 6.78 10.97
CA ASN A 68 -3.05 5.74 11.89
C ASN A 68 -3.54 4.33 11.48
N ALA A 69 -3.49 4.04 10.18
CA ALA A 69 -4.01 2.83 9.57
C ALA A 69 -2.88 1.87 9.16
N LYS A 70 -3.22 0.59 9.02
CA LYS A 70 -2.29 -0.41 8.45
C LYS A 70 -2.15 -0.20 6.94
N LEU A 71 -0.93 -0.37 6.44
CA LEU A 71 -0.64 -0.26 5.02
C LEU A 71 -0.60 -1.64 4.35
N LEU A 72 -1.45 -1.82 3.35
CA LEU A 72 -1.47 -2.99 2.48
C LEU A 72 -1.35 -2.55 1.02
N ILE A 73 -0.25 -2.93 0.37
CA ILE A 73 -0.02 -2.69 -1.06
C ILE A 73 -0.41 -3.92 -1.85
N VAL A 74 -1.32 -3.71 -2.80
CA VAL A 74 -1.84 -4.75 -3.68
C VAL A 74 -1.21 -4.61 -5.06
N THR A 75 -0.46 -5.63 -5.48
CA THR A 75 0.34 -5.62 -6.71
C THR A 75 0.06 -6.85 -7.58
N LYS A 76 0.77 -6.98 -8.72
CA LYS A 76 0.66 -8.12 -9.65
C LYS A 76 1.59 -9.30 -9.29
N VAL A 77 2.52 -9.10 -8.36
CA VAL A 77 3.46 -10.12 -7.91
C VAL A 77 3.16 -10.52 -6.47
N ASN A 78 3.71 -11.65 -6.01
CA ASN A 78 3.39 -12.15 -4.67
C ASN A 78 3.99 -11.31 -3.53
N GLY A 79 4.98 -10.47 -3.82
CA GLY A 79 5.69 -9.64 -2.85
C GLY A 79 7.04 -9.19 -3.40
N ILE A 80 8.02 -9.03 -2.53
CA ILE A 80 9.40 -8.63 -2.87
C ILE A 80 10.23 -9.86 -3.23
N TYR A 81 11.12 -9.67 -4.20
CA TYR A 81 12.10 -10.68 -4.64
C TYR A 81 13.51 -10.07 -4.66
N THR A 82 14.54 -10.91 -4.57
CA THR A 82 15.94 -10.47 -4.65
C THR A 82 16.32 -9.88 -6.01
N HIS A 83 15.57 -10.19 -7.06
CA HIS A 83 15.67 -9.72 -8.45
C HIS A 83 14.27 -9.79 -9.08
N GLU A 84 14.10 -9.34 -10.30
CA GLU A 84 12.82 -9.53 -11.01
C GLU A 84 12.34 -10.99 -10.94
N PRO A 85 11.07 -11.25 -10.64
CA PRO A 85 10.54 -12.61 -10.41
C PRO A 85 10.82 -13.63 -11.51
N ASN A 86 10.96 -13.16 -12.76
CA ASN A 86 11.21 -14.01 -13.95
C ASN A 86 12.69 -14.24 -14.25
N VAL A 87 13.59 -13.64 -13.48
CA VAL A 87 15.05 -13.82 -13.64
C VAL A 87 15.51 -15.08 -12.93
N LYS A 88 16.37 -15.86 -13.60
CA LYS A 88 16.94 -17.07 -13.00
C LYS A 88 17.72 -16.73 -11.72
N GLY A 89 17.31 -17.34 -10.61
CA GLY A 89 17.93 -17.11 -9.29
C GLY A 89 17.20 -16.11 -8.41
N ALA A 90 16.10 -15.48 -8.90
CA ALA A 90 15.24 -14.68 -8.07
C ALA A 90 14.67 -15.52 -6.92
N LYS A 91 14.79 -14.99 -5.69
CA LYS A 91 14.24 -15.61 -4.48
C LYS A 91 13.17 -14.70 -3.90
N PHE A 92 12.07 -15.29 -3.51
CA PHE A 92 11.01 -14.63 -2.78
C PHE A 92 11.49 -14.26 -1.36
N ILE A 93 11.05 -13.10 -0.87
CA ILE A 93 11.37 -12.58 0.46
C ILE A 93 10.05 -12.42 1.20
N ASP A 94 9.80 -13.23 2.20
CA ASP A 94 8.60 -13.21 3.04
C ASP A 94 8.61 -12.08 4.07
N MET A 95 9.80 -11.73 4.57
CA MET A 95 9.98 -10.63 5.53
C MET A 95 11.31 -9.92 5.27
N ILE A 96 11.27 -8.58 5.33
CA ILE A 96 12.46 -7.73 5.18
C ILE A 96 12.29 -6.46 6.03
N ASP A 97 13.38 -5.93 6.57
CA ASP A 97 13.36 -4.60 7.18
C ASP A 97 13.53 -3.51 6.11
N ALA A 98 12.87 -2.37 6.34
CA ALA A 98 12.89 -1.26 5.40
C ALA A 98 14.30 -0.68 5.19
N LYS A 99 15.18 -0.76 6.20
CA LYS A 99 16.57 -0.30 6.10
C LYS A 99 17.38 -1.17 5.13
N THR A 100 17.18 -2.48 5.15
CA THR A 100 17.78 -3.39 4.18
C THR A 100 17.26 -3.11 2.78
N LEU A 101 15.95 -2.85 2.65
CA LEU A 101 15.29 -2.58 1.39
C LEU A 101 15.78 -1.30 0.70
N LEU A 102 16.28 -0.30 1.44
CA LEU A 102 16.94 0.89 0.88
C LEU A 102 18.16 0.59 -0.01
N ASN A 103 18.77 -0.60 0.11
CA ASN A 103 19.91 -1.02 -0.70
C ASN A 103 19.49 -1.78 -1.97
N PHE A 104 18.21 -1.95 -2.21
CA PHE A 104 17.69 -2.58 -3.43
C PHE A 104 17.53 -1.51 -4.53
N GLU A 105 17.96 -1.83 -5.75
CA GLU A 105 17.85 -0.90 -6.88
C GLU A 105 16.44 -0.84 -7.45
N GLU A 106 15.80 -1.97 -7.68
CA GLU A 106 14.44 -2.11 -8.20
C GLU A 106 13.67 -3.21 -7.47
N THR A 107 12.42 -2.91 -7.12
CA THR A 107 11.50 -3.87 -6.51
C THR A 107 10.08 -3.65 -7.06
N SER A 108 9.10 -4.36 -6.49
CA SER A 108 7.69 -4.19 -6.84
C SER A 108 7.01 -2.97 -6.20
N ILE A 109 7.77 -2.17 -5.45
CA ILE A 109 7.33 -0.93 -4.78
C ILE A 109 8.23 0.25 -5.21
N ASP A 110 7.79 1.47 -4.94
CA ASP A 110 8.58 2.65 -5.25
C ASP A 110 9.77 2.85 -4.28
N LEU A 111 10.76 3.64 -4.72
CA LEU A 111 12.03 3.81 -4.01
C LEU A 111 11.90 4.64 -2.72
N MET A 112 10.88 5.47 -2.58
CA MET A 112 10.67 6.31 -1.41
C MET A 112 9.98 5.55 -0.26
N LEU A 113 9.16 4.56 -0.57
CA LEU A 113 8.38 3.83 0.43
C LEU A 113 9.20 3.32 1.61
N PRO A 114 10.38 2.67 1.44
CA PRO A 114 11.17 2.20 2.58
C PRO A 114 11.59 3.32 3.53
N SER A 115 11.95 4.50 3.01
CA SER A 115 12.30 5.67 3.83
C SER A 115 11.13 6.15 4.67
N LEU A 116 9.93 6.19 4.09
CA LEU A 116 8.71 6.59 4.81
C LEU A 116 8.31 5.58 5.88
N LEU A 117 8.47 4.29 5.62
CA LEU A 117 8.19 3.26 6.62
C LEU A 117 9.09 3.40 7.84
N LEU A 118 10.38 3.72 7.63
CA LEU A 118 11.34 4.00 8.73
C LEU A 118 10.98 5.30 9.47
N GLU A 119 10.63 6.35 8.74
CA GLU A 119 10.27 7.64 9.32
C GLU A 119 9.02 7.53 10.20
N PHE A 120 8.01 6.80 9.73
CA PHE A 120 6.73 6.65 10.43
C PHE A 120 6.73 5.49 11.44
N GLY A 121 7.75 4.63 11.46
CA GLY A 121 7.79 3.45 12.31
C GLY A 121 6.65 2.47 12.02
N THR A 122 6.25 2.33 10.74
CA THR A 122 5.09 1.53 10.34
C THR A 122 5.48 0.39 9.42
N ASN A 123 4.76 -0.74 9.57
CA ASN A 123 4.93 -1.91 8.72
C ASN A 123 4.05 -1.82 7.47
N CYS A 124 4.50 -2.45 6.38
CA CYS A 124 3.75 -2.58 5.14
C CYS A 124 3.62 -4.05 4.75
N TYR A 125 2.45 -4.43 4.23
CA TYR A 125 2.21 -5.75 3.67
C TYR A 125 2.06 -5.64 2.15
N ILE A 126 2.70 -6.53 1.40
CA ILE A 126 2.62 -6.59 -0.06
C ILE A 126 2.03 -7.92 -0.47
N VAL A 127 0.97 -7.91 -1.27
CA VAL A 127 0.25 -9.10 -1.68
C VAL A 127 -0.19 -9.04 -3.14
N ASN A 128 -0.31 -10.22 -3.74
CA ASN A 128 -0.80 -10.35 -5.11
C ASN A 128 -2.32 -10.20 -5.18
N GLY A 129 -2.78 -9.10 -5.80
CA GLY A 129 -4.20 -8.77 -5.98
C GLY A 129 -4.95 -9.62 -7.00
N MET A 130 -4.25 -10.47 -7.77
CA MET A 130 -4.90 -11.45 -8.64
C MET A 130 -5.61 -12.57 -7.84
N TYR A 131 -5.38 -12.61 -6.52
CA TYR A 131 -5.94 -13.58 -5.58
C TYR A 131 -6.68 -12.84 -4.46
N PRO A 132 -7.95 -12.44 -4.66
CA PRO A 132 -8.71 -11.62 -3.70
C PRO A 132 -8.80 -12.22 -2.29
N GLU A 133 -8.82 -13.54 -2.18
CA GLU A 133 -8.85 -14.29 -0.91
C GLU A 133 -7.61 -14.00 -0.05
N ARG A 134 -6.44 -13.77 -0.66
CA ARG A 134 -5.21 -13.41 0.05
C ARG A 134 -5.32 -12.02 0.67
N VAL A 135 -5.83 -11.06 -0.13
CA VAL A 135 -6.08 -9.68 0.32
C VAL A 135 -7.03 -9.68 1.52
N LEU A 136 -8.17 -10.39 1.42
CA LEU A 136 -9.15 -10.51 2.49
C LEU A 136 -8.56 -11.14 3.76
N SER A 137 -7.71 -12.16 3.62
CA SER A 137 -7.05 -12.82 4.75
C SER A 137 -6.15 -11.84 5.52
N LEU A 138 -5.37 -11.00 4.81
CA LEU A 138 -4.52 -9.98 5.43
C LEU A 138 -5.34 -8.87 6.11
N ILE A 139 -6.42 -8.40 5.49
CA ILE A 139 -7.32 -7.38 6.06
C ILE A 139 -7.96 -7.91 7.35
N ASN A 140 -8.43 -9.15 7.34
CA ASN A 140 -9.12 -9.76 8.48
C ASN A 140 -8.17 -10.29 9.57
N ASN A 141 -6.85 -10.12 9.43
CA ASN A 141 -5.83 -10.67 10.34
C ASN A 141 -5.98 -12.19 10.59
N ALA A 142 -6.44 -12.94 9.61
CA ALA A 142 -6.67 -14.37 9.70
C ALA A 142 -5.34 -15.15 9.63
N LYS A 143 -4.37 -14.83 10.52
CA LYS A 143 -2.98 -15.35 10.50
C LYS A 143 -2.88 -16.88 10.48
N GLU A 144 -3.85 -17.58 11.05
CA GLU A 144 -3.87 -19.05 11.09
C GLU A 144 -4.13 -19.71 9.72
N SER A 145 -4.57 -18.92 8.72
CA SER A 145 -4.90 -19.40 7.37
C SER A 145 -3.94 -18.90 6.30
N TYR A 146 -2.81 -18.25 6.66
CA TYR A 146 -1.86 -17.75 5.67
C TYR A 146 -1.00 -18.89 5.09
N ASN A 147 -1.52 -19.56 4.09
CA ASN A 147 -0.80 -20.56 3.30
C ASN A 147 -0.55 -20.02 1.89
N PHE A 148 -0.03 -18.77 1.81
CA PHE A 148 0.29 -18.11 0.56
C PHE A 148 1.45 -17.11 0.74
N ASP A 149 2.11 -16.80 -0.36
CA ASP A 149 3.20 -15.84 -0.40
C ASP A 149 2.67 -14.39 -0.23
N TYR A 150 3.27 -13.65 0.68
CA TYR A 150 3.18 -12.20 0.84
C TYR A 150 4.48 -11.70 1.46
N THR A 151 4.81 -10.43 1.31
CA THR A 151 5.96 -9.82 1.99
C THR A 151 5.50 -8.90 3.10
N GLU A 152 6.10 -9.03 4.29
CA GLU A 152 6.00 -8.03 5.36
C GLU A 152 7.29 -7.19 5.37
N ILE A 153 7.14 -5.86 5.21
CA ILE A 153 8.24 -4.91 5.38
C ILE A 153 8.13 -4.31 6.77
N LYS A 154 9.19 -4.43 7.57
CA LYS A 154 9.29 -3.85 8.91
C LYS A 154 9.82 -2.43 8.83
N GLY A 155 9.10 -1.46 9.41
CA GLY A 155 9.48 -0.06 9.50
C GLY A 155 10.23 0.32 10.79
N ASP A 156 10.47 -0.66 11.68
CA ASP A 156 11.13 -0.50 13.00
C ASP A 156 12.54 -1.08 13.03
#